data_278ed8877a3464a37c0aab3ff3be4f47
#
_entry.id   278ed8877a3464a37c0aab3ff3be4f47
#
_cell.length_a   1.000
_cell.length_b   1.000
_cell.length_c   1.000
_cell.angle_alpha   90.00
_cell.angle_beta   90.00
_cell.angle_gamma   90.00
#
_symmetry.space_group_name_H-M   'P 1'
#
loop_
_entity.id
_entity.type
_entity.pdbx_description
1 polymer ?
#
loop_
_entity_poly.entity_id
_entity_poly.type
_entity_poly.pdbx_seq_one_letter_code
_entity_poly.pdbx_strand_id
1 'polypeptide(L)'
;GGVSDELITANDRFRRLLFEENSYPFGDNGDNINIKFFSDDPKVYKNRYVVTNQWEYPRKSKEGGKRLDLVYVINGIPMVIGEAKTPVKASVTWADGASDILHYQKSIPEMFVSNILTFASEGKDLQYAGIGCPVDKWGPWYADEDRKKGTLAEVEHNYLSLMNPETLLDIYRYYTVFTGTSGGRKIKIVCRYQQYLGGEAIVQRVLNTYQSGKGPRKGLIWHFQGSGKSWLMVFAAQKLRRQECLKAPTVVIVDDRIDLEDQITGDFTRAEIPNVDSISSKQELEDKIHQRKILITTIFKFGDLADGEVIDDRDNIILLMDEAHRTQEGDLGKKMRTAL
;
A
#
# COMPACT_ATOMS: atom_id res chain seq x y z
N GLY A 1 -25.06 9.90 -0.09
CA GLY A 1 -24.55 9.11 -1.18
C GLY A 1 -23.03 9.19 -1.27
N GLY A 2 -22.37 8.04 -1.31
CA GLY A 2 -20.91 7.95 -1.45
C GLY A 2 -20.40 8.41 -2.83
N VAL A 3 -19.09 8.37 -3.00
CA VAL A 3 -18.42 8.45 -4.30
C VAL A 3 -18.85 7.25 -5.14
N SER A 4 -18.99 7.41 -6.46
CA SER A 4 -19.46 6.34 -7.33
C SER A 4 -18.45 5.18 -7.39
N ASP A 5 -18.94 3.95 -7.43
CA ASP A 5 -18.10 2.76 -7.65
C ASP A 5 -17.37 2.83 -9.00
N GLU A 6 -17.92 3.59 -9.96
CA GLU A 6 -17.29 3.85 -11.25
C GLU A 6 -15.96 4.61 -11.12
N LEU A 7 -15.90 5.65 -10.26
CA LEU A 7 -14.65 6.37 -10.03
C LEU A 7 -13.58 5.48 -9.42
N ILE A 8 -13.95 4.66 -8.41
CA ILE A 8 -12.99 3.75 -7.76
C ILE A 8 -12.51 2.69 -8.75
N THR A 9 -13.40 2.17 -9.58
CA THR A 9 -13.06 1.21 -10.64
C THR A 9 -12.15 1.84 -11.70
N ALA A 10 -12.42 3.08 -12.12
CA ALA A 10 -11.57 3.81 -13.05
C ALA A 10 -10.17 4.08 -12.48
N ASN A 11 -10.08 4.42 -11.18
CA ASN A 11 -8.78 4.62 -10.50
C ASN A 11 -7.98 3.32 -10.37
N ASP A 12 -8.64 2.18 -10.06
CA ASP A 12 -8.00 0.88 -10.04
C ASP A 12 -7.46 0.50 -11.43
N ARG A 13 -8.27 0.65 -12.47
CA ARG A 13 -7.85 0.40 -13.84
C ARG A 13 -6.66 1.28 -14.24
N PHE A 14 -6.69 2.56 -13.88
CA PHE A 14 -5.59 3.47 -14.14
C PHE A 14 -4.30 3.02 -13.44
N ARG A 15 -4.37 2.60 -12.17
CA ARG A 15 -3.22 2.05 -11.43
C ARG A 15 -2.65 0.79 -12.10
N ARG A 16 -3.52 -0.13 -12.55
CA ARG A 16 -3.08 -1.34 -13.27
C ARG A 16 -2.37 -0.98 -14.58
N LEU A 17 -2.89 -0.02 -15.34
CA LEU A 17 -2.25 0.47 -16.55
C LEU A 17 -0.84 1.04 -16.29
N LEU A 18 -0.62 1.66 -15.13
CA LEU A 18 0.68 2.22 -14.77
C LEU A 18 1.72 1.15 -14.39
N PHE A 19 1.31 0.12 -13.66
CA PHE A 19 2.25 -0.77 -12.96
C PHE A 19 2.16 -2.25 -13.37
N GLU A 20 1.09 -2.68 -13.99
CA GLU A 20 0.80 -4.09 -14.24
C GLU A 20 0.49 -4.40 -15.72
N GLU A 21 -0.25 -3.53 -16.40
CA GLU A 21 -0.75 -3.73 -17.76
C GLU A 21 -0.23 -2.65 -18.70
N ASN A 22 1.06 -2.50 -18.81
CA ASN A 22 1.69 -1.42 -19.56
C ASN A 22 2.16 -1.81 -20.98
N SER A 23 1.78 -2.98 -21.46
CA SER A 23 2.10 -3.47 -22.79
C SER A 23 0.91 -3.28 -23.74
N TYR A 24 1.13 -2.54 -24.84
CA TYR A 24 0.08 -2.20 -25.80
C TYR A 24 0.54 -2.45 -27.24
N PRO A 25 -0.35 -2.94 -28.12
CA PRO A 25 -0.07 -2.99 -29.54
C PRO A 25 0.05 -1.56 -30.10
N PHE A 26 1.09 -1.30 -30.85
CA PHE A 26 1.39 0.00 -31.43
C PHE A 26 1.94 -0.13 -32.85
N GLY A 27 1.64 0.86 -33.69
CA GLY A 27 2.04 0.89 -35.08
C GLY A 27 1.25 -0.05 -35.99
N ASP A 28 1.55 0.01 -37.29
CA ASP A 28 0.81 -0.74 -38.33
C ASP A 28 1.01 -2.25 -38.23
N ASN A 29 2.08 -2.70 -37.62
CA ASN A 29 2.41 -4.12 -37.44
C ASN A 29 1.80 -4.70 -36.16
N GLY A 30 1.23 -3.85 -35.27
CA GLY A 30 0.67 -4.29 -33.99
C GLY A 30 1.69 -4.82 -32.99
N ASP A 31 2.96 -4.42 -33.09
CA ASP A 31 4.01 -4.80 -32.17
C ASP A 31 3.70 -4.27 -30.76
N ASN A 32 3.88 -5.11 -29.75
CA ASN A 32 3.64 -4.70 -28.36
C ASN A 32 4.78 -3.82 -27.86
N ILE A 33 4.42 -2.64 -27.37
CA ILE A 33 5.36 -1.72 -26.70
C ILE A 33 4.95 -1.55 -25.22
N ASN A 34 5.96 -1.42 -24.36
CA ASN A 34 5.75 -1.10 -22.96
C ASN A 34 5.74 0.42 -22.77
N ILE A 35 4.60 0.95 -22.35
CA ILE A 35 4.44 2.37 -22.05
C ILE A 35 4.81 2.61 -20.59
N LYS A 36 5.84 3.41 -20.34
CA LYS A 36 6.21 3.87 -18.99
C LYS A 36 5.75 5.30 -18.78
N PHE A 37 4.77 5.49 -17.93
CA PHE A 37 4.29 6.82 -17.54
C PHE A 37 5.19 7.50 -16.52
N PHE A 38 5.87 6.71 -15.69
CA PHE A 38 6.83 7.17 -14.68
C PHE A 38 8.12 6.39 -14.79
N SER A 39 9.24 7.07 -14.54
CA SER A 39 10.54 6.41 -14.43
C SER A 39 10.75 5.90 -13.01
N ASP A 40 11.12 4.64 -12.90
CA ASP A 40 11.60 4.05 -11.65
C ASP A 40 13.10 4.33 -11.44
N ASP A 41 13.83 4.62 -12.53
CA ASP A 41 15.25 4.95 -12.50
C ASP A 41 15.49 6.40 -12.94
N PRO A 42 15.83 7.30 -11.99
CA PRO A 42 16.10 8.70 -12.29
C PRO A 42 17.34 8.91 -13.19
N LYS A 43 18.17 7.88 -13.41
CA LYS A 43 19.32 7.95 -14.32
C LYS A 43 18.89 7.78 -15.79
N VAL A 44 17.78 7.09 -16.05
CA VAL A 44 17.27 6.85 -17.40
C VAL A 44 16.52 8.08 -17.92
N TYR A 45 15.54 8.57 -17.18
CA TYR A 45 14.92 9.87 -17.40
C TYR A 45 14.29 10.38 -16.11
N LYS A 46 14.12 11.69 -16.02
CA LYS A 46 13.56 12.33 -14.84
C LYS A 46 12.06 12.53 -14.97
N ASN A 47 11.31 12.13 -13.97
CA ASN A 47 9.92 12.54 -13.85
C ASN A 47 9.84 14.06 -13.63
N ARG A 48 8.83 14.68 -14.21
CA ARG A 48 8.52 16.08 -13.98
C ARG A 48 7.47 16.21 -12.89
N TYR A 49 7.84 16.82 -11.78
CA TYR A 49 6.96 17.06 -10.64
C TYR A 49 6.55 18.54 -10.64
N VAL A 50 5.25 18.80 -10.55
CA VAL A 50 4.68 20.14 -10.50
C VAL A 50 3.64 20.20 -9.39
N VAL A 51 3.71 21.22 -8.57
CA VAL A 51 2.64 21.58 -7.63
C VAL A 51 2.02 22.87 -8.13
N THR A 52 0.72 22.88 -8.24
CA THR A 52 -0.04 24.08 -8.56
C THR A 52 -1.05 24.38 -7.46
N ASN A 53 -1.20 25.66 -7.17
CA ASN A 53 -2.21 26.14 -6.25
C ASN A 53 -3.36 26.79 -7.00
N GLN A 54 -4.55 26.81 -6.37
CA GLN A 54 -5.75 27.46 -6.89
C GLN A 54 -6.07 27.04 -8.33
N TRP A 55 -5.97 25.72 -8.60
CA TRP A 55 -6.29 25.18 -9.92
C TRP A 55 -7.77 25.31 -10.21
N GLU A 56 -8.11 26.11 -11.22
CA GLU A 56 -9.48 26.21 -11.71
C GLU A 56 -9.79 25.12 -12.73
N TYR A 57 -10.72 24.24 -12.37
CA TYR A 57 -11.23 23.22 -13.28
C TYR A 57 -12.52 23.72 -13.94
N PRO A 58 -12.45 24.09 -15.23
CA PRO A 58 -13.61 24.62 -15.94
C PRO A 58 -14.62 23.51 -16.20
N ARG A 59 -15.84 23.66 -15.71
CA ARG A 59 -16.93 22.74 -16.02
C ARG A 59 -17.82 23.33 -17.10
N LYS A 60 -18.21 22.50 -18.08
CA LYS A 60 -19.16 22.87 -19.16
C LYS A 60 -20.63 22.94 -18.68
N SER A 61 -20.93 22.72 -17.40
CA SER A 61 -22.28 22.68 -16.83
C SER A 61 -22.63 23.95 -16.04
N LYS A 62 -23.91 24.17 -15.81
CA LYS A 62 -24.50 25.34 -15.12
C LYS A 62 -24.03 25.55 -13.65
N GLU A 63 -23.31 24.60 -13.05
CA GLU A 63 -22.87 24.64 -11.64
C GLU A 63 -21.53 25.35 -11.42
N GLY A 64 -20.94 25.96 -12.46
CA GLY A 64 -19.64 26.66 -12.37
C GLY A 64 -18.44 25.72 -12.23
N GLY A 65 -17.25 26.25 -12.44
CA GLY A 65 -15.97 25.55 -12.23
C GLY A 65 -15.69 25.29 -10.74
N LYS A 66 -14.79 24.36 -10.47
CA LYS A 66 -14.26 24.11 -9.12
C LYS A 66 -12.82 24.64 -9.05
N ARG A 67 -12.47 25.26 -7.93
CA ARG A 67 -11.12 25.71 -7.64
C ARG A 67 -10.54 24.82 -6.54
N LEU A 68 -9.48 24.10 -6.91
CA LEU A 68 -8.77 23.17 -6.03
C LEU A 68 -7.58 23.91 -5.39
N ASP A 69 -7.41 23.82 -4.09
CA ASP A 69 -6.36 24.56 -3.39
C ASP A 69 -4.96 24.09 -3.81
N LEU A 70 -4.73 22.80 -3.85
CA LEU A 70 -3.44 22.20 -4.21
C LEU A 70 -3.65 20.98 -5.13
N VAL A 71 -2.91 20.94 -6.24
CA VAL A 71 -2.88 19.80 -7.16
C VAL A 71 -1.42 19.44 -7.47
N TYR A 72 -1.08 18.19 -7.22
CA TYR A 72 0.24 17.63 -7.52
C TYR A 72 0.18 16.85 -8.82
N VAL A 73 1.05 17.19 -9.73
CA VAL A 73 1.10 16.66 -11.08
C VAL A 73 2.43 15.95 -11.30
N ILE A 74 2.38 14.71 -11.77
CA ILE A 74 3.56 13.96 -12.16
C ILE A 74 3.46 13.69 -13.67
N ASN A 75 4.43 14.14 -14.45
CA ASN A 75 4.46 14.00 -15.90
C ASN A 75 3.17 14.46 -16.62
N GLY A 76 2.54 15.51 -16.11
CA GLY A 76 1.29 16.06 -16.67
C GLY A 76 0.01 15.40 -16.13
N ILE A 77 0.10 14.41 -15.25
CA ILE A 77 -1.02 13.67 -14.69
C ILE A 77 -1.29 14.15 -13.26
N PRO A 78 -2.51 14.60 -12.89
CA PRO A 78 -2.85 15.01 -11.54
C PRO A 78 -2.93 13.79 -10.62
N MET A 79 -2.04 13.70 -9.63
CA MET A 79 -1.88 12.50 -8.81
C MET A 79 -2.34 12.68 -7.36
N VAL A 80 -2.28 13.91 -6.82
CA VAL A 80 -2.72 14.21 -5.46
C VAL A 80 -3.51 15.51 -5.47
N ILE A 81 -4.59 15.55 -4.72
CA ILE A 81 -5.41 16.74 -4.51
C ILE A 81 -5.46 17.02 -3.01
N GLY A 82 -5.14 18.24 -2.64
CA GLY A 82 -5.13 18.72 -1.27
C GLY A 82 -5.99 19.94 -1.05
N GLU A 83 -6.55 20.06 0.15
CA GLU A 83 -7.34 21.21 0.59
C GLU A 83 -6.72 21.80 1.85
N ALA A 84 -6.49 23.12 1.81
CA ALA A 84 -5.87 23.86 2.89
C ALA A 84 -6.91 24.77 3.56
N LYS A 85 -7.02 24.66 4.87
CA LYS A 85 -7.91 25.50 5.67
C LYS A 85 -7.11 26.46 6.57
N THR A 86 -7.76 27.52 7.00
CA THR A 86 -7.11 28.54 7.82
C THR A 86 -6.88 28.06 9.26
N PRO A 87 -5.67 28.19 9.82
CA PRO A 87 -5.39 27.83 11.22
C PRO A 87 -5.97 28.83 12.24
N VAL A 88 -6.44 29.99 11.78
CA VAL A 88 -6.84 31.11 12.67
C VAL A 88 -8.26 30.93 13.23
N LYS A 89 -9.13 30.24 12.50
CA LYS A 89 -10.52 30.02 12.93
C LYS A 89 -10.64 28.67 13.64
N ALA A 90 -10.89 28.69 14.94
CA ALA A 90 -11.04 27.46 15.73
C ALA A 90 -12.23 26.56 15.30
N SER A 91 -13.22 27.13 14.60
CA SER A 91 -14.38 26.40 14.08
C SER A 91 -14.13 25.73 12.73
N VAL A 92 -12.96 25.91 12.12
CA VAL A 92 -12.59 25.33 10.81
C VAL A 92 -11.44 24.38 11.03
N THR A 93 -11.60 23.16 10.57
CA THR A 93 -10.66 22.06 10.76
C THR A 93 -10.32 21.40 9.43
N TRP A 94 -9.38 20.45 9.43
CA TRP A 94 -9.09 19.61 8.29
C TRP A 94 -10.33 18.86 7.77
N ALA A 95 -11.31 18.53 8.66
CA ALA A 95 -12.54 17.82 8.28
C ALA A 95 -13.41 18.62 7.30
N ASP A 96 -13.39 19.94 7.38
CA ASP A 96 -14.06 20.81 6.40
C ASP A 96 -13.40 20.67 5.02
N GLY A 97 -12.05 20.64 4.98
CA GLY A 97 -11.30 20.39 3.76
C GLY A 97 -11.56 19.00 3.17
N ALA A 98 -11.61 17.99 4.03
CA ALA A 98 -11.95 16.62 3.63
C ALA A 98 -13.36 16.54 3.03
N SER A 99 -14.32 17.27 3.60
CA SER A 99 -15.70 17.36 3.10
C SER A 99 -15.76 18.02 1.72
N ASP A 100 -14.98 19.08 1.50
CA ASP A 100 -14.86 19.74 0.20
C ASP A 100 -14.27 18.78 -0.85
N ILE A 101 -13.23 18.02 -0.52
CA ILE A 101 -12.64 17.01 -1.40
C ILE A 101 -13.67 15.93 -1.77
N LEU A 102 -14.46 15.43 -0.81
CA LEU A 102 -15.53 14.47 -1.11
C LEU A 102 -16.59 15.07 -2.04
N HIS A 103 -16.87 16.37 -1.91
CA HIS A 103 -17.77 17.07 -2.84
C HIS A 103 -17.12 17.17 -4.23
N TYR A 104 -15.82 17.46 -4.35
CA TYR A 104 -15.12 17.48 -5.64
C TYR A 104 -15.10 16.11 -6.32
N GLN A 105 -14.90 15.02 -5.58
CA GLN A 105 -14.95 13.66 -6.11
C GLN A 105 -16.31 13.33 -6.77
N LYS A 106 -17.41 13.97 -6.32
CA LYS A 106 -18.74 13.81 -6.91
C LYS A 106 -18.96 14.76 -8.09
N SER A 107 -18.46 15.98 -8.01
CA SER A 107 -18.74 17.03 -8.98
C SER A 107 -17.79 17.04 -10.18
N ILE A 108 -16.54 16.60 -10.00
CA ILE A 108 -15.50 16.53 -11.03
C ILE A 108 -14.69 15.22 -10.91
N PRO A 109 -15.35 14.04 -10.98
CA PRO A 109 -14.72 12.73 -10.74
C PRO A 109 -13.53 12.46 -11.65
N GLU A 110 -13.49 13.01 -12.85
CA GLU A 110 -12.42 12.87 -13.81
C GLU A 110 -11.05 13.33 -13.29
N MET A 111 -11.02 14.32 -12.38
CA MET A 111 -9.78 14.78 -11.72
C MET A 111 -9.20 13.76 -10.74
N PHE A 112 -9.99 12.77 -10.36
CA PHE A 112 -9.61 11.78 -9.36
C PHE A 112 -9.33 10.39 -9.95
N VAL A 113 -9.47 10.21 -11.27
CA VAL A 113 -9.19 8.92 -11.93
C VAL A 113 -7.75 8.48 -11.73
N SER A 114 -6.79 9.42 -11.72
CA SER A 114 -5.35 9.15 -11.52
C SER A 114 -4.89 9.31 -10.06
N ASN A 115 -5.81 9.61 -9.14
CA ASN A 115 -5.46 10.03 -7.78
C ASN A 115 -4.79 8.93 -6.95
N ILE A 116 -3.63 9.23 -6.37
CA ILE A 116 -2.95 8.38 -5.38
C ILE A 116 -3.67 8.46 -4.05
N LEU A 117 -3.74 9.68 -3.50
CA LEU A 117 -4.39 10.01 -2.24
C LEU A 117 -4.89 11.46 -2.26
N THR A 118 -5.70 11.79 -1.30
CA THR A 118 -6.13 13.16 -1.01
C THR A 118 -5.73 13.53 0.40
N PHE A 119 -5.47 14.80 0.66
CA PHE A 119 -5.16 15.29 2.01
C PHE A 119 -5.87 16.59 2.33
N ALA A 120 -6.05 16.85 3.62
CA ALA A 120 -6.56 18.11 4.13
C ALA A 120 -5.77 18.52 5.38
N SER A 121 -5.54 19.84 5.53
CA SER A 121 -4.82 20.40 6.66
C SER A 121 -5.32 21.80 6.98
N GLU A 122 -5.33 22.17 8.27
CA GLU A 122 -5.48 23.55 8.72
C GLU A 122 -4.20 24.08 9.41
N GLY A 123 -3.07 23.40 9.20
CA GLY A 123 -1.78 23.80 9.76
C GLY A 123 -1.51 23.36 11.21
N LYS A 124 -2.46 22.65 11.86
CA LYS A 124 -2.28 22.00 13.17
C LYS A 124 -2.33 20.49 13.04
N ASP A 125 -3.12 20.01 12.10
CA ASP A 125 -3.23 18.60 11.73
C ASP A 125 -3.10 18.42 10.22
N LEU A 126 -2.59 17.25 9.82
CA LEU A 126 -2.54 16.77 8.45
C LEU A 126 -3.22 15.41 8.40
N GLN A 127 -4.30 15.30 7.66
CA GLN A 127 -5.03 14.06 7.48
C GLN A 127 -5.11 13.70 5.99
N TYR A 128 -5.05 12.40 5.69
CA TYR A 128 -5.12 11.91 4.31
C TYR A 128 -5.98 10.66 4.18
N ALA A 129 -6.42 10.41 2.96
CA ALA A 129 -7.18 9.21 2.61
C ALA A 129 -7.13 8.90 1.11
N GLY A 130 -7.54 7.70 0.74
CA GLY A 130 -7.91 7.35 -0.63
C GLY A 130 -9.25 7.94 -1.04
N ILE A 131 -9.51 7.99 -2.36
CA ILE A 131 -10.81 8.39 -2.90
C ILE A 131 -11.94 7.53 -2.32
N GLY A 132 -13.09 8.15 -2.09
CA GLY A 132 -14.28 7.48 -1.55
C GLY A 132 -14.24 7.18 -0.06
N CYS A 133 -13.13 7.48 0.64
CA CYS A 133 -13.00 7.25 2.06
C CYS A 133 -13.85 8.24 2.87
N PRO A 134 -14.76 7.78 3.75
CA PRO A 134 -15.51 8.67 4.63
C PRO A 134 -14.60 9.50 5.54
N VAL A 135 -15.01 10.74 5.89
CA VAL A 135 -14.19 11.68 6.67
C VAL A 135 -13.75 11.09 8.02
N ASP A 136 -14.62 10.35 8.69
CA ASP A 136 -14.34 9.68 9.99
C ASP A 136 -13.28 8.57 9.90
N LYS A 137 -12.89 8.18 8.68
CA LYS A 137 -11.87 7.16 8.40
C LYS A 137 -10.55 7.75 7.88
N TRP A 138 -10.47 9.08 7.72
CA TRP A 138 -9.20 9.72 7.39
C TRP A 138 -8.19 9.51 8.52
N GLY A 139 -6.92 9.55 8.22
CA GLY A 139 -5.88 9.32 9.19
C GLY A 139 -4.71 10.27 9.05
N PRO A 140 -3.97 10.51 10.14
CA PRO A 140 -2.78 11.33 10.11
C PRO A 140 -1.64 10.63 9.37
N TRP A 141 -0.75 11.44 8.79
CA TRP A 141 0.59 11.00 8.41
C TRP A 141 1.62 11.53 9.40
N TYR A 142 2.50 10.66 9.84
CA TYR A 142 3.67 11.04 10.63
C TYR A 142 4.92 10.50 9.95
N ALA A 143 5.92 11.36 9.81
CA ALA A 143 7.19 11.03 9.16
C ALA A 143 8.04 10.07 9.99
N ASP A 144 7.90 10.13 11.32
CA ASP A 144 8.61 9.34 12.30
C ASP A 144 7.73 9.02 13.52
N GLU A 145 8.29 8.30 14.50
CA GLU A 145 7.58 7.94 15.73
C GLU A 145 7.58 9.05 16.79
N ASP A 146 8.53 10.00 16.72
CA ASP A 146 8.71 11.09 17.68
C ASP A 146 7.76 12.25 17.38
N ARG A 147 6.54 12.16 17.89
CA ARG A 147 5.45 13.09 17.60
C ARG A 147 5.29 14.16 18.67
N LYS A 148 5.33 15.40 18.23
CA LYS A 148 4.82 16.54 19.01
C LYS A 148 3.60 17.10 18.28
N LYS A 149 2.40 16.86 18.78
CA LYS A 149 1.15 17.23 18.11
C LYS A 149 0.88 18.72 18.13
N GLY A 150 0.46 19.26 16.99
CA GLY A 150 -0.22 20.56 16.89
C GLY A 150 0.65 21.76 16.62
N THR A 151 1.88 21.57 16.14
CA THR A 151 2.73 22.71 15.68
C THR A 151 2.82 22.75 14.16
N LEU A 152 2.87 23.95 13.59
CA LEU A 152 3.03 24.14 12.14
C LEU A 152 4.30 23.43 11.61
N ALA A 153 5.40 23.51 12.36
CA ALA A 153 6.65 22.86 11.97
C ALA A 153 6.53 21.34 11.87
N GLU A 154 5.75 20.72 12.76
CA GLU A 154 5.47 19.29 12.71
C GLU A 154 4.59 18.93 11.50
N VAL A 155 3.54 19.71 11.27
CA VAL A 155 2.66 19.53 10.10
C VAL A 155 3.47 19.67 8.80
N GLU A 156 4.36 20.65 8.72
CA GLU A 156 5.23 20.84 7.57
C GLU A 156 6.18 19.65 7.36
N HIS A 157 6.80 19.14 8.43
CA HIS A 157 7.67 17.98 8.37
C HIS A 157 6.92 16.72 7.87
N ASN A 158 5.75 16.46 8.42
CA ASN A 158 4.90 15.35 8.04
C ASN A 158 4.41 15.49 6.58
N TYR A 159 4.02 16.71 6.20
CA TYR A 159 3.59 17.02 4.84
C TYR A 159 4.72 16.79 3.81
N LEU A 160 5.92 17.28 4.07
CA LEU A 160 7.07 17.08 3.17
C LEU A 160 7.44 15.60 3.02
N SER A 161 7.30 14.82 4.10
CA SER A 161 7.50 13.38 4.06
C SER A 161 6.46 12.65 3.20
N LEU A 162 5.17 12.97 3.39
CA LEU A 162 4.09 12.36 2.62
C LEU A 162 4.14 12.76 1.14
N MET A 163 4.43 14.05 0.86
CA MET A 163 4.45 14.60 -0.50
C MET A 163 5.79 14.37 -1.22
N ASN A 164 6.75 13.68 -0.60
CA ASN A 164 7.94 13.25 -1.31
C ASN A 164 7.53 12.37 -2.50
N PRO A 165 7.99 12.66 -3.73
CA PRO A 165 7.60 11.92 -4.92
C PRO A 165 7.88 10.41 -4.84
N GLU A 166 8.99 10.02 -4.21
CA GLU A 166 9.33 8.61 -4.02
C GLU A 166 8.32 7.93 -3.09
N THR A 167 7.97 8.59 -1.96
CA THR A 167 6.95 8.12 -1.02
C THR A 167 5.59 7.98 -1.71
N LEU A 168 5.17 8.97 -2.49
CA LEU A 168 3.88 8.95 -3.19
C LEU A 168 3.80 7.80 -4.22
N LEU A 169 4.83 7.64 -5.04
CA LEU A 169 4.87 6.56 -6.04
C LEU A 169 4.95 5.18 -5.38
N ASP A 170 5.68 5.08 -4.28
CA ASP A 170 5.79 3.86 -3.47
C ASP A 170 4.45 3.48 -2.84
N ILE A 171 3.74 4.46 -2.24
CA ILE A 171 2.38 4.27 -1.72
C ILE A 171 1.45 3.78 -2.82
N TYR A 172 1.48 4.39 -3.99
CA TYR A 172 0.59 4.01 -5.08
C TYR A 172 0.87 2.61 -5.62
N ARG A 173 2.13 2.24 -5.70
CA ARG A 173 2.57 0.97 -6.27
C ARG A 173 2.41 -0.21 -5.32
N TYR A 174 2.78 -0.05 -4.05
CA TYR A 174 2.92 -1.14 -3.10
C TYR A 174 1.99 -1.06 -1.90
N TYR A 175 1.56 0.14 -1.50
CA TYR A 175 0.81 0.40 -0.28
C TYR A 175 -0.63 0.86 -0.54
N THR A 176 -1.14 0.57 -1.74
CA THR A 176 -2.53 0.81 -2.14
C THR A 176 -3.13 -0.48 -2.67
N VAL A 177 -4.33 -0.80 -2.21
CA VAL A 177 -5.12 -1.93 -2.70
C VAL A 177 -6.55 -1.51 -3.00
N PHE A 178 -7.17 -2.21 -3.94
CA PHE A 178 -8.59 -2.09 -4.24
C PHE A 178 -9.25 -3.41 -3.87
N THR A 179 -10.32 -3.35 -3.08
CA THR A 179 -10.97 -4.55 -2.55
C THR A 179 -12.48 -4.41 -2.56
N GLY A 180 -13.18 -5.52 -2.63
CA GLY A 180 -14.62 -5.57 -2.48
C GLY A 180 -15.03 -5.59 -1.00
N THR A 181 -16.08 -4.85 -0.63
CA THR A 181 -16.74 -5.01 0.66
C THR A 181 -17.71 -6.20 0.63
N SER A 182 -18.15 -6.66 1.80
CA SER A 182 -19.21 -7.69 1.92
C SER A 182 -20.53 -7.30 1.22
N GLY A 183 -20.75 -6.01 1.01
CA GLY A 183 -21.90 -5.48 0.24
C GLY A 183 -21.65 -5.34 -1.27
N GLY A 184 -20.55 -5.90 -1.80
CA GLY A 184 -20.21 -5.89 -3.24
C GLY A 184 -19.67 -4.55 -3.76
N ARG A 185 -19.50 -3.53 -2.90
CA ARG A 185 -18.92 -2.25 -3.29
C ARG A 185 -17.41 -2.34 -3.33
N LYS A 186 -16.81 -1.74 -4.37
CA LYS A 186 -15.35 -1.59 -4.46
C LYS A 186 -14.89 -0.40 -3.62
N ILE A 187 -13.84 -0.58 -2.85
CA ILE A 187 -13.18 0.47 -2.06
C ILE A 187 -11.70 0.52 -2.36
N LYS A 188 -11.12 1.70 -2.18
CA LYS A 188 -9.68 1.91 -2.22
C LYS A 188 -9.14 2.04 -0.80
N ILE A 189 -8.15 1.23 -0.47
CA ILE A 189 -7.41 1.28 0.78
C ILE A 189 -6.02 1.83 0.48
N VAL A 190 -5.68 2.93 1.14
CA VAL A 190 -4.32 3.49 1.19
C VAL A 190 -3.76 3.20 2.58
N CYS A 191 -2.51 2.78 2.67
CA CYS A 191 -1.89 2.44 3.95
C CYS A 191 -1.98 3.56 4.97
N ARG A 192 -1.97 3.21 6.25
CA ARG A 192 -1.70 4.13 7.35
C ARG A 192 -0.20 4.36 7.47
N TYR A 193 0.21 5.50 8.05
CA TYR A 193 1.64 5.83 8.20
C TYR A 193 2.43 4.71 8.91
N GLN A 194 1.87 4.11 9.96
CA GLN A 194 2.53 3.02 10.67
C GLN A 194 2.68 1.75 9.83
N GLN A 195 1.75 1.50 8.90
CA GLN A 195 1.86 0.39 7.95
C GLN A 195 2.95 0.66 6.91
N TYR A 196 3.07 1.92 6.47
CA TYR A 196 4.15 2.33 5.58
C TYR A 196 5.51 2.21 6.25
N LEU A 197 5.70 2.84 7.41
CA LEU A 197 6.97 2.80 8.15
C LEU A 197 7.37 1.36 8.54
N GLY A 198 6.41 0.56 9.02
CA GLY A 198 6.66 -0.83 9.35
C GLY A 198 6.99 -1.69 8.13
N GLY A 199 6.28 -1.49 7.01
CA GLY A 199 6.55 -2.17 5.75
C GLY A 199 7.93 -1.85 5.20
N GLU A 200 8.32 -0.57 5.20
CA GLU A 200 9.65 -0.12 4.80
C GLU A 200 10.74 -0.72 5.70
N ALA A 201 10.52 -0.76 7.01
CA ALA A 201 11.47 -1.37 7.95
C ALA A 201 11.66 -2.87 7.68
N ILE A 202 10.60 -3.62 7.34
CA ILE A 202 10.68 -5.03 6.92
C ILE A 202 11.51 -5.14 5.63
N VAL A 203 11.14 -4.38 4.61
CA VAL A 203 11.79 -4.44 3.29
C VAL A 203 13.27 -4.11 3.41
N GLN A 204 13.62 -3.03 4.08
CA GLN A 204 15.01 -2.62 4.27
C GLN A 204 15.82 -3.66 5.08
N ARG A 205 15.23 -4.26 6.11
CA ARG A 205 15.88 -5.32 6.88
C ARG A 205 16.20 -6.53 6.00
N VAL A 206 15.24 -6.98 5.21
CA VAL A 206 15.43 -8.12 4.30
C VAL A 206 16.49 -7.80 3.25
N LEU A 207 16.40 -6.64 2.58
CA LEU A 207 17.35 -6.24 1.54
C LEU A 207 18.78 -6.11 2.08
N ASN A 208 18.96 -5.44 3.20
CA ASN A 208 20.28 -5.26 3.82
C ASN A 208 20.91 -6.60 4.22
N THR A 209 20.13 -7.52 4.78
CA THR A 209 20.61 -8.84 5.16
C THR A 209 20.96 -9.70 3.95
N TYR A 210 20.10 -9.70 2.93
CA TYR A 210 20.29 -10.47 1.71
C TYR A 210 21.49 -9.98 0.91
N GLN A 211 21.64 -8.68 0.71
CA GLN A 211 22.74 -8.09 -0.07
C GLN A 211 24.10 -8.19 0.63
N SER A 212 24.13 -7.97 1.94
CA SER A 212 25.39 -8.03 2.70
C SER A 212 25.83 -9.45 3.05
N GLY A 213 24.91 -10.42 3.03
CA GLY A 213 25.14 -11.77 3.57
C GLY A 213 25.41 -11.79 5.08
N LYS A 214 25.28 -10.64 5.76
CA LYS A 214 25.60 -10.45 7.18
C LYS A 214 24.45 -9.76 7.89
N GLY A 215 24.37 -9.99 9.20
CA GLY A 215 23.37 -9.37 10.07
C GLY A 215 22.25 -10.33 10.48
N PRO A 216 21.37 -9.89 11.37
CA PRO A 216 20.31 -10.74 11.89
C PRO A 216 19.25 -11.02 10.81
N ARG A 217 19.03 -12.30 10.54
CA ARG A 217 17.95 -12.77 9.64
C ARG A 217 16.55 -12.67 10.26
N LYS A 218 16.43 -12.00 11.41
CA LYS A 218 15.19 -11.84 12.16
C LYS A 218 14.94 -10.38 12.44
N GLY A 219 13.66 -10.00 12.54
CA GLY A 219 13.22 -8.69 12.99
C GLY A 219 11.93 -8.83 13.78
N LEU A 220 11.64 -7.87 14.63
CA LEU A 220 10.39 -7.76 15.36
C LEU A 220 9.80 -6.39 15.08
N ILE A 221 8.51 -6.37 14.73
CA ILE A 221 7.74 -5.14 14.59
C ILE A 221 6.66 -5.14 15.67
N TRP A 222 6.68 -4.10 16.46
CA TRP A 222 5.66 -3.87 17.47
C TRP A 222 4.55 -3.00 16.89
N HIS A 223 3.36 -3.55 16.82
CA HIS A 223 2.14 -2.81 16.47
C HIS A 223 1.07 -3.09 17.51
N PHE A 224 0.33 -2.04 17.91
CA PHE A 224 -0.82 -2.23 18.81
C PHE A 224 -1.96 -2.99 18.12
N GLN A 225 -2.82 -3.59 18.90
CA GLN A 225 -3.99 -4.32 18.40
C GLN A 225 -4.92 -3.37 17.62
N GLY A 226 -5.43 -3.82 16.47
CA GLY A 226 -6.29 -2.99 15.61
C GLY A 226 -5.55 -1.98 14.72
N SER A 227 -4.21 -1.96 14.70
CA SER A 227 -3.40 -1.08 13.84
C SER A 227 -3.36 -1.50 12.36
N GLY A 228 -3.97 -2.64 12.02
CA GLY A 228 -3.98 -3.18 10.67
C GLY A 228 -2.71 -3.97 10.30
N LYS A 229 -2.21 -4.79 11.21
CA LYS A 229 -1.04 -5.68 11.00
C LYS A 229 -1.19 -6.57 9.76
N SER A 230 -2.38 -7.11 9.50
CA SER A 230 -2.63 -7.94 8.32
C SER A 230 -2.32 -7.18 7.03
N TRP A 231 -2.81 -5.95 6.89
CA TRP A 231 -2.50 -5.11 5.73
C TRP A 231 -1.03 -4.72 5.65
N LEU A 232 -0.35 -4.53 6.78
CA LEU A 232 1.10 -4.33 6.81
C LEU A 232 1.85 -5.51 6.15
N MET A 233 1.48 -6.75 6.52
CA MET A 233 2.09 -7.95 5.92
C MET A 233 1.78 -8.06 4.42
N VAL A 234 0.54 -7.73 4.01
CA VAL A 234 0.15 -7.67 2.60
C VAL A 234 1.06 -6.71 1.82
N PHE A 235 1.20 -5.48 2.30
CA PHE A 235 2.01 -4.46 1.63
C PHE A 235 3.49 -4.84 1.57
N ALA A 236 4.04 -5.30 2.69
CA ALA A 236 5.43 -5.75 2.73
C ALA A 236 5.68 -6.92 1.77
N ALA A 237 4.79 -7.91 1.74
CA ALA A 237 4.90 -9.06 0.83
C ALA A 237 4.86 -8.64 -0.64
N GLN A 238 3.94 -7.73 -1.01
CA GLN A 238 3.87 -7.20 -2.38
C GLN A 238 5.17 -6.49 -2.79
N LYS A 239 5.72 -5.64 -1.90
CA LYS A 239 6.95 -4.89 -2.18
C LYS A 239 8.16 -5.81 -2.25
N LEU A 240 8.31 -6.75 -1.32
CA LEU A 240 9.40 -7.73 -1.30
C LEU A 240 9.43 -8.57 -2.59
N ARG A 241 8.28 -9.03 -3.06
CA ARG A 241 8.21 -9.82 -4.28
C ARG A 241 8.66 -9.11 -5.55
N ARG A 242 8.60 -7.78 -5.56
CA ARG A 242 9.00 -6.94 -6.71
C ARG A 242 10.44 -6.43 -6.61
N GLN A 243 11.20 -6.86 -5.58
CA GLN A 243 12.62 -6.53 -5.48
C GLN A 243 13.44 -7.44 -6.38
N GLU A 244 14.02 -6.90 -7.44
CA GLU A 244 14.81 -7.66 -8.42
C GLU A 244 15.99 -8.41 -7.78
N CYS A 245 16.66 -7.78 -6.81
CA CYS A 245 17.79 -8.40 -6.11
C CYS A 245 17.42 -9.67 -5.34
N LEU A 246 16.16 -9.84 -4.93
CA LEU A 246 15.65 -11.04 -4.26
C LEU A 246 15.29 -12.17 -5.24
N LYS A 247 15.39 -11.97 -6.55
CA LYS A 247 15.19 -13.00 -7.60
C LYS A 247 13.84 -13.72 -7.49
N ALA A 248 12.77 -12.95 -7.35
CA ALA A 248 11.39 -13.44 -7.14
C ALA A 248 11.28 -14.35 -5.90
N PRO A 249 11.32 -13.80 -4.70
CA PRO A 249 11.27 -14.57 -3.45
C PRO A 249 9.90 -15.25 -3.26
N THR A 250 9.88 -16.32 -2.47
CA THR A 250 8.66 -16.82 -1.86
C THR A 250 8.45 -16.07 -0.55
N VAL A 251 7.26 -15.50 -0.35
CA VAL A 251 6.90 -14.84 0.92
C VAL A 251 5.82 -15.69 1.58
N VAL A 252 6.09 -16.19 2.78
CA VAL A 252 5.15 -17.00 3.55
C VAL A 252 4.61 -16.16 4.71
N ILE A 253 3.30 -15.93 4.69
CA ILE A 253 2.58 -15.28 5.79
C ILE A 253 2.05 -16.38 6.69
N VAL A 254 2.49 -16.38 7.94
CA VAL A 254 2.14 -17.39 8.93
C VAL A 254 1.31 -16.75 10.05
N ASP A 255 0.10 -17.26 10.24
CA ASP A 255 -0.78 -16.88 11.33
C ASP A 255 -0.84 -17.98 12.41
N ASP A 256 -1.16 -17.62 13.64
CA ASP A 256 -1.38 -18.58 14.72
C ASP A 256 -2.85 -19.00 14.87
N ARG A 257 -3.77 -18.36 14.15
CA ARG A 257 -5.22 -18.58 14.26
C ARG A 257 -5.85 -18.91 12.91
N ILE A 258 -6.64 -19.96 12.91
CA ILE A 258 -7.40 -20.40 11.73
C ILE A 258 -8.41 -19.31 11.29
N ASP A 259 -9.10 -18.66 12.25
CA ASP A 259 -10.07 -17.62 11.94
C ASP A 259 -9.44 -16.40 11.25
N LEU A 260 -8.17 -16.07 11.59
CA LEU A 260 -7.42 -14.98 10.98
C LEU A 260 -6.86 -15.37 9.60
N GLU A 261 -6.50 -16.66 9.40
CA GLU A 261 -6.14 -17.19 8.08
C GLU A 261 -7.27 -16.93 7.07
N ASP A 262 -8.51 -17.24 7.44
CA ASP A 262 -9.69 -16.98 6.60
C ASP A 262 -9.89 -15.50 6.32
N GLN A 263 -9.68 -14.64 7.32
CA GLN A 263 -9.79 -13.19 7.17
C GLN A 263 -8.70 -12.65 6.24
N ILE A 264 -7.42 -12.99 6.48
CA ILE A 264 -6.28 -12.55 5.67
C ILE A 264 -6.44 -13.07 4.24
N THR A 265 -6.72 -14.36 4.06
CA THR A 265 -6.97 -14.96 2.74
C THR A 265 -8.13 -14.27 2.03
N GLY A 266 -9.22 -13.98 2.76
CA GLY A 266 -10.37 -13.25 2.25
C GLY A 266 -10.01 -11.82 1.83
N ASP A 267 -9.17 -11.12 2.58
CA ASP A 267 -8.71 -9.77 2.25
C ASP A 267 -7.83 -9.78 0.99
N PHE A 268 -6.89 -10.73 0.86
CA PHE A 268 -6.07 -10.88 -0.33
C PHE A 268 -6.88 -11.25 -1.57
N THR A 269 -7.83 -12.18 -1.43
CA THR A 269 -8.70 -12.62 -2.53
C THR A 269 -9.60 -11.48 -3.01
N ARG A 270 -10.22 -10.75 -2.08
CA ARG A 270 -11.06 -9.58 -2.41
C ARG A 270 -10.27 -8.44 -3.02
N ALA A 271 -9.00 -8.29 -2.63
CA ALA A 271 -8.09 -7.30 -3.19
C ALA A 271 -7.49 -7.71 -4.55
N GLU A 272 -7.85 -8.89 -5.05
CA GLU A 272 -7.34 -9.43 -6.33
C GLU A 272 -5.81 -9.36 -6.45
N ILE A 273 -5.11 -9.60 -5.32
CA ILE A 273 -3.65 -9.55 -5.31
C ILE A 273 -3.11 -10.76 -6.07
N PRO A 274 -2.29 -10.54 -7.11
CA PRO A 274 -1.82 -11.63 -7.94
C PRO A 274 -0.80 -12.52 -7.21
N ASN A 275 -0.78 -13.80 -7.57
CA ASN A 275 0.19 -14.78 -7.06
C ASN A 275 0.12 -15.01 -5.54
N VAL A 276 -1.08 -15.13 -5.01
CA VAL A 276 -1.36 -15.48 -3.62
C VAL A 276 -2.09 -16.82 -3.57
N ASP A 277 -1.59 -17.74 -2.78
CA ASP A 277 -2.24 -19.02 -2.52
C ASP A 277 -2.36 -19.26 -1.01
N SER A 278 -3.49 -19.79 -0.57
CA SER A 278 -3.66 -20.36 0.77
C SER A 278 -3.16 -21.81 0.79
N ILE A 279 -2.54 -22.20 1.90
CA ILE A 279 -1.98 -23.52 2.11
C ILE A 279 -2.77 -24.23 3.21
N SER A 280 -3.48 -25.28 2.83
CA SER A 280 -4.36 -26.04 3.72
C SER A 280 -3.72 -27.30 4.31
N SER A 281 -2.61 -27.79 3.73
CA SER A 281 -1.95 -29.03 4.14
C SER A 281 -0.42 -28.95 3.97
N LYS A 282 0.30 -29.88 4.64
CA LYS A 282 1.74 -30.09 4.45
C LYS A 282 2.07 -30.36 2.97
N GLN A 283 1.32 -31.24 2.30
CA GLN A 283 1.53 -31.57 0.90
C GLN A 283 1.41 -30.33 -0.01
N GLU A 284 0.41 -29.49 0.22
CA GLU A 284 0.29 -28.22 -0.52
C GLU A 284 1.45 -27.27 -0.27
N LEU A 285 2.00 -27.24 0.95
CA LEU A 285 3.18 -26.44 1.25
C LEU A 285 4.39 -26.93 0.44
N GLU A 286 4.65 -28.23 0.45
CA GLU A 286 5.71 -28.86 -0.34
C GLU A 286 5.58 -28.59 -1.84
N ASP A 287 4.37 -28.70 -2.38
CA ASP A 287 4.10 -28.50 -3.80
C ASP A 287 4.21 -27.03 -4.24
N LYS A 288 3.84 -26.09 -3.37
CA LYS A 288 3.71 -24.67 -3.72
C LYS A 288 4.88 -23.80 -3.29
N ILE A 289 5.71 -24.21 -2.32
CA ILE A 289 6.80 -23.40 -1.79
C ILE A 289 7.78 -22.95 -2.90
N HIS A 290 8.00 -23.82 -3.89
CA HIS A 290 8.89 -23.57 -5.02
C HIS A 290 8.31 -22.63 -6.09
N GLN A 291 7.00 -22.32 -6.03
CA GLN A 291 6.30 -21.53 -7.07
C GLN A 291 6.54 -20.02 -6.98
N ARG A 292 7.36 -19.57 -6.02
CA ARG A 292 7.73 -18.16 -5.88
C ARG A 292 6.52 -17.23 -5.78
N LYS A 293 5.60 -17.55 -4.88
CA LYS A 293 4.34 -16.83 -4.63
C LYS A 293 4.31 -16.21 -3.23
N ILE A 294 3.23 -15.52 -2.92
CA ILE A 294 2.83 -15.23 -1.54
C ILE A 294 1.98 -16.41 -1.08
N LEU A 295 2.42 -17.08 -0.03
CA LEU A 295 1.72 -18.21 0.56
C LEU A 295 1.16 -17.80 1.92
N ILE A 296 -0.09 -18.13 2.20
CA ILE A 296 -0.74 -17.85 3.48
C ILE A 296 -1.02 -19.20 4.14
N THR A 297 -0.60 -19.35 5.39
CA THR A 297 -0.75 -20.60 6.14
C THR A 297 -0.81 -20.37 7.64
N THR A 298 -1.18 -21.39 8.41
CA THR A 298 -1.06 -21.40 9.86
C THR A 298 0.18 -22.15 10.33
N ILE A 299 0.67 -21.81 11.52
CA ILE A 299 1.81 -22.50 12.14
C ILE A 299 1.56 -24.01 12.31
N PHE A 300 0.31 -24.41 12.45
CA PHE A 300 -0.09 -25.83 12.65
C PHE A 300 0.26 -26.73 11.48
N LYS A 301 0.34 -26.19 10.25
CA LYS A 301 0.71 -26.97 9.06
C LYS A 301 2.16 -27.47 9.08
N PHE A 302 2.99 -26.89 9.93
CA PHE A 302 4.36 -27.36 10.19
C PHE A 302 4.44 -28.47 11.26
N GLY A 303 3.32 -28.78 11.93
CA GLY A 303 3.25 -29.80 12.97
C GLY A 303 3.56 -31.22 12.46
N ASP A 304 3.12 -31.51 11.25
CA ASP A 304 3.26 -32.83 10.61
C ASP A 304 4.66 -33.08 10.02
N LEU A 305 5.55 -32.09 10.07
CA LEU A 305 6.93 -32.24 9.63
C LEU A 305 7.73 -33.08 10.63
N ALA A 306 8.61 -33.94 10.10
CA ALA A 306 9.57 -34.65 10.93
C ALA A 306 10.60 -33.69 11.54
N ASP A 307 11.22 -34.08 12.64
CA ASP A 307 12.28 -33.28 13.26
C ASP A 307 13.49 -33.21 12.32
N GLY A 308 13.89 -31.98 11.96
CA GLY A 308 15.00 -31.74 11.04
C GLY A 308 14.63 -31.85 9.55
N GLU A 309 13.37 -32.03 9.20
CA GLU A 309 12.92 -32.05 7.80
C GLU A 309 13.09 -30.66 7.17
N VAL A 310 13.72 -30.63 5.99
CA VAL A 310 13.89 -29.44 5.16
C VAL A 310 13.04 -29.59 3.91
N ILE A 311 12.14 -28.63 3.67
CA ILE A 311 11.28 -28.59 2.48
C ILE A 311 11.96 -27.80 1.36
N ASP A 312 12.57 -26.66 1.72
CA ASP A 312 13.23 -25.77 0.77
C ASP A 312 14.38 -25.04 1.45
N ASP A 313 15.57 -25.11 0.88
CA ASP A 313 16.81 -24.52 1.42
C ASP A 313 17.24 -23.21 0.73
N ARG A 314 16.37 -22.65 -0.09
CA ARG A 314 16.65 -21.36 -0.77
C ARG A 314 16.81 -20.22 0.23
N ASP A 315 17.72 -19.34 -0.06
CA ASP A 315 18.05 -18.17 0.77
C ASP A 315 17.09 -16.98 0.58
N ASN A 316 16.13 -17.10 -0.35
CA ASN A 316 15.15 -16.09 -0.67
C ASN A 316 13.69 -16.46 -0.29
N ILE A 317 13.53 -17.27 0.74
CA ILE A 317 12.25 -17.51 1.41
C ILE A 317 12.13 -16.54 2.59
N ILE A 318 11.04 -15.79 2.65
CA ILE A 318 10.80 -14.75 3.65
C ILE A 318 9.56 -15.11 4.44
N LEU A 319 9.70 -15.22 5.77
CA LEU A 319 8.60 -15.51 6.68
C LEU A 319 8.10 -14.22 7.32
N LEU A 320 6.82 -13.91 7.19
CA LEU A 320 6.12 -12.86 7.90
C LEU A 320 5.14 -13.51 8.88
N MET A 321 5.39 -13.35 10.18
CA MET A 321 4.64 -14.05 11.23
C MET A 321 3.81 -13.08 12.04
N ASP A 322 2.52 -13.33 12.16
CA ASP A 322 1.68 -12.65 13.17
C ASP A 322 1.82 -13.34 14.53
N GLU A 323 1.54 -12.61 15.62
CA GLU A 323 1.58 -13.12 17.01
C GLU A 323 2.88 -13.89 17.34
N ALA A 324 4.04 -13.37 16.87
CA ALA A 324 5.34 -14.02 16.96
C ALA A 324 5.72 -14.49 18.38
N HIS A 325 5.16 -13.89 19.44
CA HIS A 325 5.40 -14.27 20.83
C HIS A 325 4.86 -15.68 21.18
N ARG A 326 3.82 -16.15 20.48
CA ARG A 326 3.23 -17.48 20.69
C ARG A 326 3.90 -18.57 19.87
N THR A 327 4.42 -18.20 18.71
CA THR A 327 4.90 -19.16 17.70
C THR A 327 6.41 -19.39 17.75
N GLN A 328 7.20 -18.49 18.34
CA GLN A 328 8.67 -18.59 18.28
C GLN A 328 9.31 -19.54 19.31
N GLU A 329 8.70 -19.79 20.44
CA GLU A 329 9.30 -20.56 21.56
C GLU A 329 8.90 -22.05 21.56
N GLY A 330 7.95 -22.47 20.72
CA GLY A 330 7.47 -23.83 20.66
C GLY A 330 8.15 -24.72 19.60
N ASP A 331 7.91 -26.02 19.68
CA ASP A 331 8.41 -27.03 18.72
C ASP A 331 7.98 -26.73 17.28
N LEU A 332 6.76 -26.21 17.07
CA LEU A 332 6.25 -25.83 15.75
C LEU A 332 7.09 -24.72 15.11
N GLY A 333 7.44 -23.69 15.88
CA GLY A 333 8.30 -22.62 15.40
C GLY A 333 9.71 -23.09 15.06
N LYS A 334 10.23 -24.08 15.78
CA LYS A 334 11.53 -24.71 15.47
C LYS A 334 11.44 -25.52 14.18
N LYS A 335 10.42 -26.36 14.02
CA LYS A 335 10.17 -27.15 12.81
C LYS A 335 10.05 -26.27 11.59
N MET A 336 9.23 -25.22 11.66
CA MET A 336 9.06 -24.24 10.58
C MET A 336 10.41 -23.60 10.16
N ARG A 337 11.22 -23.12 11.11
CA ARG A 337 12.51 -22.50 10.80
C ARG A 337 13.57 -23.46 10.27
N THR A 338 13.41 -24.76 10.53
CA THR A 338 14.29 -25.81 9.99
C THR A 338 13.85 -26.22 8.59
N ALA A 339 12.53 -26.18 8.32
CA ALA A 339 11.96 -26.58 7.05
C ALA A 339 12.17 -25.56 5.93
N LEU A 340 12.31 -24.29 6.27
CA LEU A 340 12.41 -23.15 5.38
C LEU A 340 13.59 -22.24 5.79
#